data_52bf00ff3a6c55429e6e2fd0138e2b4e
#
_entry.id   52bf00ff3a6c55429e6e2fd0138e2b4e
#
_cell.length_a   1.000
_cell.length_b   1.000
_cell.length_c   1.000
_cell.angle_alpha   90.00
_cell.angle_beta   90.00
_cell.angle_gamma   90.00
#
_symmetry.space_group_name_H-M   'P 1'
#
loop_
_entity.id
_entity.type
_entity.pdbx_description
1 polymer ?
#
loop_
_entity_poly.entity_id
_entity_poly.type
_entity_poly.pdbx_seq_one_letter_code
_entity_poly.pdbx_strand_id
1 'polypeptide(L)'
;GERGAVFIYMQAVNSQQQTKQLKQWHDLWFDEHKKAGYVAVTDFRKQYFYGSNDVERLINATAGKKKQFISINAFDVDWENKVFSRETARLKQIRNIAIDIDQYKLGLTVDEAIDEINALVLDDKIPEPNLVLISRGIQLFYTIDRGASPGLAWLVGYITEQFISKLQHVGADSNAKDMSRVMRVPNSINERNNSV
;
A
#
# COMPACT_ATOMS: atom_id res chain seq x y z
N GLY A 1 19.04 -24.33 5.36
CA GLY A 1 19.31 -22.94 5.10
C GLY A 1 18.24 -22.08 5.73
N GLU A 2 18.62 -21.21 6.66
CA GLU A 2 17.73 -20.24 7.29
C GLU A 2 17.16 -19.32 6.20
N ARG A 3 15.91 -19.52 5.83
CA ARG A 3 15.15 -18.51 5.09
C ARG A 3 14.71 -17.45 6.10
N GLY A 4 15.55 -16.48 6.36
CA GLY A 4 15.12 -15.27 7.05
C GLY A 4 14.11 -14.55 6.16
N ALA A 5 12.91 -14.26 6.67
CA ALA A 5 11.98 -13.38 5.97
C ALA A 5 12.63 -12.00 5.85
N VAL A 6 12.89 -11.56 4.62
CA VAL A 6 13.51 -10.26 4.37
C VAL A 6 12.40 -9.26 4.11
N PHE A 7 11.99 -8.53 5.14
CA PHE A 7 11.14 -7.36 4.95
C PHE A 7 11.96 -6.20 4.38
N ILE A 8 11.45 -5.59 3.33
CA ILE A 8 12.05 -4.38 2.79
C ILE A 8 11.56 -3.20 3.60
N TYR A 9 12.42 -2.68 4.48
CA TYR A 9 12.15 -1.45 5.21
C TYR A 9 12.49 -0.25 4.32
N MET A 10 11.55 0.69 4.18
CA MET A 10 11.81 1.95 3.50
C MET A 10 12.17 3.01 4.54
N GLN A 11 13.44 3.40 4.58
CA GLN A 11 13.94 4.53 5.37
C GLN A 11 14.22 5.75 4.46
N ALA A 12 14.41 6.92 5.06
CA ALA A 12 14.59 8.20 4.40
C ALA A 12 15.63 8.20 3.26
N VAL A 13 15.36 8.98 2.24
CA VAL A 13 15.90 8.87 0.87
C VAL A 13 17.30 9.46 0.69
N ASN A 14 18.24 8.66 0.15
CA ASN A 14 19.39 9.12 -0.61
C ASN A 14 19.28 8.65 -2.08
N SER A 15 20.20 9.06 -2.96
CA SER A 15 20.15 8.78 -4.40
C SER A 15 20.14 7.29 -4.78
N GLN A 16 20.74 6.40 -3.99
CA GLN A 16 20.70 4.95 -4.20
C GLN A 16 19.35 4.35 -3.79
N GLN A 17 18.71 4.93 -2.80
CA GLN A 17 17.37 4.55 -2.37
C GLN A 17 16.31 4.97 -3.39
N GLN A 18 16.55 6.04 -4.15
CA GLN A 18 15.65 6.51 -5.19
C GLN A 18 15.47 5.50 -6.33
N THR A 19 16.56 4.84 -6.78
CA THR A 19 16.49 3.77 -7.79
C THR A 19 15.73 2.54 -7.25
N LYS A 20 15.98 2.16 -6.01
CA LYS A 20 15.28 1.07 -5.32
C LYS A 20 13.80 1.39 -5.15
N GLN A 21 13.48 2.62 -4.85
CA GLN A 21 12.12 3.16 -4.73
C GLN A 21 11.35 3.09 -6.04
N LEU A 22 11.96 3.53 -7.15
CA LEU A 22 11.34 3.46 -8.48
C LEU A 22 10.97 2.02 -8.85
N LYS A 23 11.83 1.04 -8.55
CA LYS A 23 11.54 -0.37 -8.78
C LYS A 23 10.36 -0.86 -7.94
N GLN A 24 10.29 -0.49 -6.66
CA GLN A 24 9.18 -0.88 -5.79
C GLN A 24 7.86 -0.27 -6.23
N TRP A 25 7.84 1.01 -6.64
CA TRP A 25 6.67 1.67 -7.19
C TRP A 25 6.23 1.01 -8.50
N HIS A 26 7.19 0.64 -9.35
CA HIS A 26 6.91 -0.07 -10.59
C HIS A 26 6.20 -1.39 -10.32
N ASP A 27 6.67 -2.17 -9.37
CA ASP A 27 6.11 -3.50 -9.09
C ASP A 27 4.76 -3.43 -8.35
N LEU A 28 4.57 -2.46 -7.46
CA LEU A 28 3.37 -2.35 -6.64
C LEU A 28 2.22 -1.62 -7.34
N TRP A 29 2.48 -0.42 -7.81
CA TRP A 29 1.45 0.45 -8.37
C TRP A 29 1.47 0.53 -9.89
N PHE A 30 2.62 0.34 -10.49
CA PHE A 30 2.80 0.49 -11.93
C PHE A 30 3.73 -0.60 -12.48
N ASP A 31 3.37 -1.20 -13.59
CA ASP A 31 4.19 -2.08 -14.40
C ASP A 31 3.64 -2.14 -15.83
N GLU A 32 4.13 -3.05 -16.64
CA GLU A 32 3.65 -3.20 -18.01
C GLU A 32 2.18 -3.63 -18.12
N HIS A 33 1.60 -4.20 -17.06
CA HIS A 33 0.20 -4.62 -16.99
C HIS A 33 -0.66 -3.66 -16.14
N LYS A 34 -0.05 -2.79 -15.34
CA LYS A 34 -0.74 -1.85 -14.44
C LYS A 34 -0.76 -0.45 -15.03
N LYS A 35 -1.41 -0.32 -16.18
CA LYS A 35 -1.49 0.93 -16.95
C LYS A 35 -2.90 1.51 -17.03
N ALA A 36 -3.92 0.70 -16.75
CA ALA A 36 -5.31 1.13 -16.84
C ALA A 36 -5.71 2.00 -15.65
N GLY A 37 -6.08 3.23 -15.91
CA GLY A 37 -6.50 4.18 -14.88
C GLY A 37 -5.35 4.89 -14.17
N TYR A 38 -5.69 5.56 -13.08
CA TYR A 38 -4.82 6.48 -12.34
C TYR A 38 -4.88 6.20 -10.85
N VAL A 39 -3.74 6.25 -10.19
CA VAL A 39 -3.70 6.26 -8.73
C VAL A 39 -3.86 7.69 -8.22
N ALA A 40 -4.56 7.84 -7.10
CA ALA A 40 -4.78 9.12 -6.46
C ALA A 40 -3.79 9.32 -5.32
N VAL A 41 -3.21 10.51 -5.23
CA VAL A 41 -2.46 10.96 -4.06
C VAL A 41 -3.19 12.14 -3.44
N THR A 42 -3.41 12.10 -2.14
CA THR A 42 -4.17 13.12 -1.42
C THR A 42 -3.53 13.50 -0.09
N ASP A 43 -3.70 14.77 0.30
CA ASP A 43 -3.49 15.26 1.65
C ASP A 43 -4.83 15.50 2.40
N PHE A 44 -5.94 14.95 1.85
CA PHE A 44 -7.34 15.15 2.26
C PHE A 44 -7.92 16.56 1.99
N ARG A 45 -7.13 17.47 1.47
CA ARG A 45 -7.60 18.79 0.99
C ARG A 45 -7.59 18.85 -0.52
N LYS A 46 -6.53 18.31 -1.13
CA LYS A 46 -6.33 18.22 -2.57
C LYS A 46 -6.04 16.79 -2.96
N GLN A 47 -6.37 16.46 -4.20
CA GLN A 47 -6.16 15.14 -4.75
C GLN A 47 -5.57 15.26 -6.15
N TYR A 48 -4.51 14.51 -6.41
CA TYR A 48 -3.81 14.48 -7.69
C TYR A 48 -3.81 13.05 -8.22
N PHE A 49 -3.93 12.91 -9.54
CA PHE A 49 -3.99 11.62 -10.21
C PHE A 49 -2.75 11.40 -11.06
N TYR A 50 -2.18 10.18 -10.95
CA TYR A 50 -0.94 9.78 -11.60
C TYR A 50 -1.16 8.51 -12.39
N GLY A 51 -0.82 8.55 -13.69
CA GLY A 51 -0.83 7.39 -14.57
C GLY A 51 0.51 6.65 -14.58
N SER A 52 0.60 5.60 -15.41
CA SER A 52 1.78 4.73 -15.50
C SER A 52 3.07 5.45 -15.94
N ASN A 53 2.96 6.58 -16.63
CA ASN A 53 4.11 7.39 -17.06
C ASN A 53 4.52 8.46 -16.04
N ASP A 54 3.84 8.53 -14.91
CA ASP A 54 4.00 9.61 -13.94
C ASP A 54 4.74 9.19 -12.66
N VAL A 55 5.31 7.98 -12.62
CA VAL A 55 5.90 7.40 -11.39
C VAL A 55 6.98 8.30 -10.80
N GLU A 56 7.91 8.79 -11.62
CA GLU A 56 8.97 9.68 -11.16
C GLU A 56 8.41 10.99 -10.62
N ARG A 57 7.44 11.57 -11.32
CA ARG A 57 6.75 12.79 -10.89
C ARG A 57 6.02 12.58 -9.56
N LEU A 58 5.37 11.43 -9.37
CA LEU A 58 4.70 11.07 -8.13
C LEU A 58 5.70 10.98 -6.96
N ILE A 59 6.81 10.29 -7.15
CA ILE A 59 7.85 10.13 -6.13
C ILE A 59 8.41 11.50 -5.74
N ASN A 60 8.78 12.33 -6.71
CA ASN A 60 9.31 13.67 -6.46
C ASN A 60 8.29 14.60 -5.76
N ALA A 61 7.00 14.40 -6.04
CA ALA A 61 5.94 15.19 -5.43
C ALA A 61 5.65 14.82 -3.98
N THR A 62 6.00 13.62 -3.53
CA THR A 62 5.58 13.07 -2.24
C THR A 62 6.72 12.78 -1.25
N ALA A 63 7.93 12.49 -1.74
CA ALA A 63 9.06 12.14 -0.89
C ALA A 63 9.40 13.25 0.13
N GLY A 64 9.53 12.87 1.39
CA GLY A 64 9.86 13.80 2.49
C GLY A 64 8.76 14.81 2.83
N LYS A 65 7.59 14.73 2.22
CA LYS A 65 6.45 15.60 2.53
C LYS A 65 5.52 14.97 3.55
N LYS A 66 4.84 15.82 4.31
CA LYS A 66 3.82 15.41 5.30
C LYS A 66 2.47 15.18 4.63
N LYS A 67 1.59 14.41 5.27
CA LYS A 67 0.20 14.17 4.85
C LYS A 67 0.07 13.68 3.40
N GLN A 68 0.87 12.71 3.01
CA GLN A 68 0.78 12.13 1.68
C GLN A 68 0.19 10.73 1.77
N PHE A 69 -0.94 10.54 1.11
CA PHE A 69 -1.66 9.26 1.06
C PHE A 69 -1.92 8.87 -0.38
N ILE A 70 -1.73 7.60 -0.70
CA ILE A 70 -1.94 7.05 -2.05
C ILE A 70 -3.05 6.02 -2.05
N SER A 71 -3.88 6.04 -3.09
CA SER A 71 -4.85 4.96 -3.30
C SER A 71 -4.14 3.64 -3.58
N ILE A 72 -4.64 2.55 -2.99
CA ILE A 72 -4.08 1.22 -3.22
C ILE A 72 -4.40 0.69 -4.62
N ASN A 73 -5.40 1.24 -5.28
CA ASN A 73 -5.90 0.85 -6.58
C ASN A 73 -5.99 2.05 -7.52
N ALA A 74 -6.29 1.78 -8.81
CA ALA A 74 -6.40 2.79 -9.85
C ALA A 74 -7.87 3.05 -10.22
N PHE A 75 -8.13 4.31 -10.58
CA PHE A 75 -9.47 4.82 -10.90
C PHE A 75 -9.53 5.36 -12.31
N ASP A 76 -10.71 5.34 -12.87
CA ASP A 76 -11.01 6.01 -14.12
C ASP A 76 -11.11 7.52 -13.90
N VAL A 77 -10.45 8.29 -14.76
CA VAL A 77 -10.43 9.75 -14.73
C VAL A 77 -10.90 10.26 -16.06
N ASP A 78 -11.92 11.12 -16.05
CA ASP A 78 -12.41 11.82 -17.22
C ASP A 78 -11.76 13.21 -17.29
N TRP A 79 -10.71 13.31 -18.08
CA TRP A 79 -9.96 14.56 -18.26
C TRP A 79 -10.76 15.61 -19.03
N GLU A 80 -11.61 15.19 -19.95
CA GLU A 80 -12.44 16.08 -20.79
C GLU A 80 -13.51 16.76 -19.94
N ASN A 81 -14.26 15.98 -19.16
CA ASN A 81 -15.31 16.49 -18.28
C ASN A 81 -14.80 16.87 -16.89
N LYS A 82 -13.50 16.77 -16.66
CA LYS A 82 -12.84 17.11 -15.38
C LYS A 82 -13.43 16.36 -14.18
N VAL A 83 -13.74 15.07 -14.36
CA VAL A 83 -14.19 14.20 -13.29
C VAL A 83 -13.00 13.48 -12.67
N PHE A 84 -12.61 13.94 -11.50
CA PHE A 84 -11.48 13.43 -10.71
C PHE A 84 -12.00 12.90 -9.39
N SER A 85 -12.39 11.63 -9.36
CA SER A 85 -13.01 11.01 -8.20
C SER A 85 -12.38 9.67 -7.86
N ARG A 86 -12.18 9.43 -6.57
CA ARG A 86 -11.70 8.17 -6.02
C ARG A 86 -12.87 7.39 -5.41
N GLU A 87 -13.93 7.25 -6.16
CA GLU A 87 -15.11 6.46 -5.77
C GLU A 87 -14.99 5.02 -6.25
N THR A 88 -15.52 4.07 -5.48
CA THR A 88 -15.52 2.65 -5.84
C THR A 88 -16.18 2.38 -7.19
N ALA A 89 -17.23 3.14 -7.52
CA ALA A 89 -17.88 3.06 -8.84
C ALA A 89 -16.97 3.42 -10.02
N ARG A 90 -15.89 4.13 -9.78
CA ARG A 90 -14.90 4.53 -10.79
C ARG A 90 -13.62 3.67 -10.74
N LEU A 91 -13.62 2.59 -9.96
CA LEU A 91 -12.50 1.66 -9.90
C LEU A 91 -12.19 1.11 -11.30
N LYS A 92 -10.96 1.25 -11.74
CA LYS A 92 -10.49 0.83 -13.07
C LYS A 92 -9.64 -0.44 -13.02
N GLN A 93 -8.76 -0.52 -12.03
CA GLN A 93 -7.90 -1.68 -11.83
C GLN A 93 -7.59 -1.87 -10.35
N ILE A 94 -7.71 -3.09 -9.87
CA ILE A 94 -7.29 -3.48 -8.53
C ILE A 94 -5.82 -3.89 -8.61
N ARG A 95 -4.95 -3.21 -7.88
CA ARG A 95 -3.49 -3.40 -7.98
C ARG A 95 -2.86 -4.00 -6.75
N ASN A 96 -3.40 -3.71 -5.57
CA ASN A 96 -2.82 -4.13 -4.31
C ASN A 96 -3.87 -4.62 -3.31
N ILE A 97 -3.43 -5.52 -2.45
CA ILE A 97 -4.06 -5.80 -1.17
C ILE A 97 -3.21 -5.13 -0.10
N ALA A 98 -3.82 -4.34 0.76
CA ALA A 98 -3.14 -3.65 1.83
C ALA A 98 -3.80 -3.99 3.17
N ILE A 99 -3.00 -4.37 4.15
CA ILE A 99 -3.46 -4.73 5.49
C ILE A 99 -2.91 -3.73 6.49
N ASP A 100 -3.79 -3.03 7.17
CA ASP A 100 -3.46 -2.16 8.30
C ASP A 100 -3.38 -2.96 9.59
N ILE A 101 -2.28 -2.81 10.30
CA ILE A 101 -2.05 -3.46 11.58
C ILE A 101 -1.82 -2.40 12.65
N ASP A 102 -2.73 -2.34 13.60
CA ASP A 102 -2.72 -1.44 14.75
C ASP A 102 -2.25 -2.20 16.01
N GLN A 103 -1.04 -2.78 15.97
CA GLN A 103 -0.48 -3.60 17.03
C GLN A 103 -0.47 -2.87 18.40
N TYR A 104 -0.30 -1.55 18.38
CA TYR A 104 -0.30 -0.72 19.59
C TYR A 104 -1.62 -0.78 20.37
N LYS A 105 -2.76 -1.03 19.68
CA LYS A 105 -4.06 -1.22 20.34
C LYS A 105 -4.12 -2.49 21.19
N LEU A 106 -3.27 -3.45 20.90
CA LEU A 106 -3.12 -4.70 21.67
C LEU A 106 -1.95 -4.66 22.68
N GLY A 107 -1.29 -3.50 22.79
CA GLY A 107 -0.12 -3.36 23.66
C GLY A 107 1.15 -4.02 23.12
N LEU A 108 1.17 -4.40 21.83
CA LEU A 108 2.34 -4.99 21.19
C LEU A 108 3.28 -3.89 20.66
N THR A 109 4.58 -4.15 20.81
CA THR A 109 5.60 -3.36 20.11
C THR A 109 5.61 -3.70 18.62
N VAL A 110 6.22 -2.85 17.80
CA VAL A 110 6.44 -3.14 16.38
C VAL A 110 7.24 -4.44 16.22
N ASP A 111 8.32 -4.62 16.99
CA ASP A 111 9.18 -5.81 16.91
C ASP A 111 8.42 -7.08 17.26
N GLU A 112 7.62 -7.07 18.32
CA GLU A 112 6.77 -8.21 18.70
C GLU A 112 5.78 -8.56 17.58
N ALA A 113 5.12 -7.56 16.98
CA ALA A 113 4.19 -7.78 15.87
C ALA A 113 4.90 -8.30 14.61
N ILE A 114 6.07 -7.77 14.29
CA ILE A 114 6.89 -8.25 13.16
C ILE A 114 7.32 -9.70 13.37
N ASP A 115 7.72 -10.09 14.56
CA ASP A 115 8.08 -11.48 14.88
C ASP A 115 6.90 -12.44 14.65
N GLU A 116 5.69 -12.05 15.07
CA GLU A 116 4.47 -12.82 14.82
C GLU A 116 4.12 -12.92 13.33
N ILE A 117 4.26 -11.82 12.58
CA ILE A 117 4.05 -11.80 11.13
C ILE A 117 5.07 -12.70 10.43
N ASN A 118 6.33 -12.62 10.82
CA ASN A 118 7.40 -13.50 10.32
C ASN A 118 7.12 -14.97 10.58
N ALA A 119 6.62 -15.31 11.76
CA ALA A 119 6.25 -16.67 12.09
C ALA A 119 5.16 -17.22 11.15
N LEU A 120 4.16 -16.40 10.84
CA LEU A 120 3.10 -16.78 9.90
C LEU A 120 3.65 -16.98 8.47
N VAL A 121 4.60 -16.15 8.02
CA VAL A 121 5.26 -16.31 6.72
C VAL A 121 6.10 -17.59 6.69
N LEU A 122 6.90 -17.84 7.73
CA LEU A 122 7.75 -19.04 7.81
C LEU A 122 6.93 -20.34 7.85
N ASP A 123 5.74 -20.30 8.45
CA ASP A 123 4.82 -21.43 8.53
C ASP A 123 3.91 -21.57 7.29
N ASP A 124 4.17 -20.81 6.25
CA ASP A 124 3.36 -20.76 5.02
C ASP A 124 1.86 -20.47 5.27
N LYS A 125 1.54 -19.74 6.33
CA LYS A 125 0.16 -19.33 6.66
C LYS A 125 -0.28 -18.10 5.87
N ILE A 126 0.65 -17.19 5.60
CA ILE A 126 0.49 -16.03 4.72
C ILE A 126 1.71 -15.94 3.79
N PRO A 127 1.55 -15.39 2.58
CA PRO A 127 2.70 -15.07 1.73
C PRO A 127 3.57 -13.97 2.35
N GLU A 128 4.81 -13.90 1.92
CA GLU A 128 5.68 -12.78 2.22
C GLU A 128 5.13 -11.49 1.57
N PRO A 129 4.96 -10.39 2.32
CA PRO A 129 4.51 -9.14 1.73
C PRO A 129 5.55 -8.54 0.79
N ASN A 130 5.09 -7.85 -0.24
CA ASN A 130 5.94 -7.13 -1.19
C ASN A 130 6.56 -5.87 -0.57
N LEU A 131 5.84 -5.24 0.35
CA LEU A 131 6.28 -4.04 1.05
C LEU A 131 5.70 -4.03 2.46
N VAL A 132 6.52 -3.63 3.42
CA VAL A 132 6.11 -3.37 4.80
C VAL A 132 6.46 -1.93 5.14
N LEU A 133 5.45 -1.16 5.51
CA LEU A 133 5.63 0.19 6.04
C LEU A 133 5.45 0.18 7.54
N ILE A 134 6.40 0.78 8.24
CA ILE A 134 6.38 0.89 9.70
C ILE A 134 6.29 2.35 10.08
N SER A 135 5.30 2.68 10.90
CA SER A 135 5.16 3.96 11.56
C SER A 135 4.72 3.72 13.00
N ARG A 136 3.65 4.32 13.46
CA ARG A 136 3.01 3.92 14.72
C ARG A 136 2.42 2.51 14.61
N GLY A 137 1.77 2.22 13.49
CA GLY A 137 1.30 0.89 13.09
C GLY A 137 2.16 0.29 11.99
N ILE A 138 1.72 -0.84 11.47
CA ILE A 138 2.36 -1.58 10.39
C ILE A 138 1.36 -1.67 9.22
N GLN A 139 1.85 -1.50 8.00
CA GLN A 139 1.08 -1.71 6.79
C GLN A 139 1.77 -2.77 5.94
N LEU A 140 1.03 -3.82 5.58
CA LEU A 140 1.50 -4.87 4.68
C LEU A 140 0.88 -4.67 3.31
N PHE A 141 1.72 -4.69 2.27
CA PHE A 141 1.28 -4.61 0.88
C PHE A 141 1.59 -5.89 0.13
N TYR A 142 0.58 -6.38 -0.56
CA TYR A 142 0.68 -7.47 -1.52
C TYR A 142 0.25 -6.96 -2.88
N THR A 143 1.13 -7.01 -3.86
CA THR A 143 0.76 -6.63 -5.22
C THR A 143 0.05 -7.79 -5.93
N ILE A 144 -0.98 -7.47 -6.69
CA ILE A 144 -1.67 -8.44 -7.54
C ILE A 144 -0.93 -8.48 -8.87
N ASP A 145 -0.41 -9.65 -9.22
CA ASP A 145 0.25 -9.87 -10.51
C ASP A 145 -0.69 -9.45 -11.64
N ARG A 146 -0.19 -8.60 -12.55
CA ARG A 146 -0.94 -8.02 -13.67
C ARG A 146 -2.15 -7.16 -13.27
N GLY A 147 -2.41 -6.98 -11.99
CA GLY A 147 -3.64 -6.36 -11.50
C GLY A 147 -4.88 -7.22 -11.73
N ALA A 148 -6.01 -6.76 -11.25
CA ALA A 148 -7.29 -7.43 -11.43
C ALA A 148 -8.35 -6.44 -11.96
N SER A 149 -9.31 -6.95 -12.71
CA SER A 149 -10.45 -6.15 -13.15
C SER A 149 -11.37 -5.80 -11.98
N PRO A 150 -12.12 -4.69 -12.04
CA PRO A 150 -13.08 -4.34 -11.01
C PRO A 150 -14.15 -5.41 -10.74
N GLY A 151 -14.47 -6.23 -11.73
CA GLY A 151 -15.39 -7.36 -11.57
C GLY A 151 -14.91 -8.44 -10.59
N LEU A 152 -13.62 -8.47 -10.26
CA LEU A 152 -13.03 -9.36 -9.27
C LEU A 152 -12.92 -8.74 -7.87
N ALA A 153 -13.52 -7.58 -7.63
CA ALA A 153 -13.45 -6.91 -6.33
C ALA A 153 -13.99 -7.80 -5.19
N TRP A 154 -15.02 -8.59 -5.44
CA TRP A 154 -15.57 -9.55 -4.48
C TRP A 154 -14.53 -10.59 -4.05
N LEU A 155 -13.74 -11.11 -4.99
CA LEU A 155 -12.67 -12.09 -4.71
C LEU A 155 -11.50 -11.46 -3.96
N VAL A 156 -11.06 -10.29 -4.40
CA VAL A 156 -9.99 -9.54 -3.70
C VAL A 156 -10.43 -9.17 -2.29
N GLY A 157 -11.69 -8.77 -2.10
CA GLY A 157 -12.27 -8.50 -0.78
C GLY A 157 -12.28 -9.74 0.11
N TYR A 158 -12.67 -10.89 -0.44
CA TYR A 158 -12.64 -12.17 0.28
C TYR A 158 -11.20 -12.52 0.72
N ILE A 159 -10.22 -12.41 -0.17
CA ILE A 159 -8.81 -12.67 0.13
C ILE A 159 -8.31 -11.70 1.22
N THR A 160 -8.66 -10.43 1.11
CA THR A 160 -8.30 -9.42 2.13
C THR A 160 -8.85 -9.81 3.51
N GLU A 161 -10.09 -10.27 3.58
CA GLU A 161 -10.69 -10.76 4.83
C GLU A 161 -9.95 -11.98 5.40
N GLN A 162 -9.46 -12.88 4.56
CA GLN A 162 -8.65 -14.02 5.01
C GLN A 162 -7.31 -13.56 5.61
N PHE A 163 -6.64 -12.59 5.02
CA PHE A 163 -5.45 -11.97 5.59
C PHE A 163 -5.75 -11.34 6.96
N ILE A 164 -6.78 -10.54 7.05
CA ILE A 164 -7.19 -9.88 8.29
C ILE A 164 -7.48 -10.92 9.39
N SER A 165 -8.20 -11.97 9.06
CA SER A 165 -8.51 -13.05 10.01
C SER A 165 -7.25 -13.70 10.59
N LYS A 166 -6.26 -13.97 9.74
CA LYS A 166 -4.98 -14.59 10.16
C LYS A 166 -4.08 -13.62 10.94
N LEU A 167 -4.30 -12.33 10.83
CA LEU A 167 -3.49 -11.28 11.44
C LEU A 167 -4.20 -10.56 12.60
N GLN A 168 -5.38 -10.99 13.01
CA GLN A 168 -6.12 -10.35 14.11
C GLN A 168 -5.35 -10.33 15.44
N HIS A 169 -4.59 -11.38 15.73
CA HIS A 169 -3.79 -11.48 16.96
C HIS A 169 -2.64 -10.48 17.03
N VAL A 170 -2.30 -9.83 15.92
CA VAL A 170 -1.33 -8.72 15.87
C VAL A 170 -1.99 -7.36 15.64
N GLY A 171 -3.31 -7.29 15.58
CA GLY A 171 -4.06 -6.05 15.52
C GLY A 171 -4.47 -5.62 14.11
N ALA A 172 -4.66 -6.56 13.17
CA ALA A 172 -5.19 -6.24 11.85
C ALA A 172 -6.56 -5.54 11.95
N ASP A 173 -6.70 -4.41 11.24
CA ASP A 173 -7.93 -3.61 11.21
C ASP A 173 -8.97 -4.24 10.30
N SER A 174 -10.04 -4.79 10.89
CA SER A 174 -11.14 -5.41 10.16
C SER A 174 -12.01 -4.43 9.37
N ASN A 175 -11.92 -3.13 9.65
CA ASN A 175 -12.68 -2.09 8.95
C ASN A 175 -11.94 -1.55 7.71
N ALA A 176 -10.65 -1.81 7.57
CA ALA A 176 -9.83 -1.32 6.48
C ALA A 176 -9.90 -2.25 5.26
N LYS A 177 -11.04 -2.28 4.54
CA LYS A 177 -11.32 -3.19 3.41
C LYS A 177 -11.77 -2.48 2.13
N ASP A 178 -12.04 -1.19 2.16
CA ASP A 178 -12.55 -0.44 1.01
C ASP A 178 -11.52 -0.42 -0.12
N MET A 179 -11.95 -0.72 -1.34
CA MET A 179 -11.11 -0.69 -2.54
C MET A 179 -10.69 0.74 -2.94
N SER A 180 -11.39 1.76 -2.45
CA SER A 180 -11.08 3.17 -2.71
C SER A 180 -10.18 3.79 -1.63
N ARG A 181 -9.78 3.04 -0.62
CA ARG A 181 -9.00 3.61 0.48
C ARG A 181 -7.59 4.01 0.07
N VAL A 182 -7.03 4.89 0.87
CA VAL A 182 -5.67 5.36 0.73
C VAL A 182 -4.81 4.85 1.87
N MET A 183 -3.53 4.69 1.58
CA MET A 183 -2.51 4.34 2.54
C MET A 183 -1.43 5.42 2.51
N ARG A 184 -0.64 5.54 3.57
CA ARG A 184 0.45 6.52 3.57
C ARG A 184 1.44 6.24 2.45
N VAL A 185 1.83 7.29 1.73
CA VAL A 185 2.86 7.17 0.68
C VAL A 185 4.18 6.75 1.33
N PRO A 186 4.87 5.73 0.79
CA PRO A 186 6.21 5.37 1.23
C PRO A 186 7.16 6.58 1.23
N ASN A 187 7.99 6.70 2.25
CA ASN A 187 8.91 7.83 2.47
C ASN A 187 8.29 9.21 2.65
N SER A 188 6.99 9.31 2.82
CA SER A 188 6.35 10.51 3.35
C SER A 188 6.45 10.54 4.88
N ILE A 189 6.35 11.75 5.45
CA ILE A 189 6.50 11.95 6.90
C ILE A 189 5.15 11.75 7.60
N ASN A 190 5.15 10.95 8.66
CA ASN A 190 4.00 10.83 9.54
C ASN A 190 3.97 11.98 10.55
N GLU A 191 2.97 12.85 10.46
CA GLU A 191 2.84 14.01 11.36
C GLU A 191 2.65 13.65 12.82
N ARG A 192 2.07 12.47 13.13
CA ARG A 192 1.75 12.10 14.52
C ARG A 192 3.01 11.74 15.34
N ASN A 193 4.05 11.26 14.70
CA ASN A 193 5.28 10.81 15.35
C ASN A 193 6.56 11.20 14.63
N ASN A 194 6.48 12.06 13.60
CA ASN A 194 7.60 12.49 12.74
C ASN A 194 8.43 11.32 12.18
N SER A 195 7.84 10.14 12.05
CA SER A 195 8.49 8.98 11.42
C SER A 195 8.34 9.02 9.90
N VAL A 196 9.32 8.45 9.23
CA VAL A 196 9.33 8.28 7.77
C VAL A 196 8.87 6.86 7.43
#